data_b00440b161f4727eaab243367d6f56e4
#
_entry.id   b00440b161f4727eaab243367d6f56e4
#
_cell.length_a   1.000
_cell.length_b   1.000
_cell.length_c   1.000
_cell.angle_alpha   90.00
_cell.angle_beta   90.00
_cell.angle_gamma   90.00
#
_symmetry.space_group_name_H-M   'P 1'
#
loop_
_entity.id
_entity.type
_entity.pdbx_description
1 polymer ?
#
loop_
_entity_poly.entity_id
_entity_poly.type
_entity_poly.pdbx_seq_one_letter_code
_entity_poly.pdbx_strand_id
1 'polypeptide(L)'
;LMGRLDEYNAWNFENDLQQILGKLNLHHLNEPVKNLSGGQRKRVALAQALIEAQIHEGKCLLILDEPTNHLDVSMIEWLEDFLSAQKITLLLVTHDRYFLDAVCNEIIEIDESKVFEYRGDYDYFLEQKSLRQEMQASELQKDKNIFRKELEWMRKQPKARTTKSKSRQDAFTQV
;
A
#
# COMPACT_ATOMS: atom_id res chain seq x y z
N LEU A 1 12.14 22.12 -36.08
CA LEU A 1 12.20 22.30 -34.61
C LEU A 1 10.80 22.50 -34.01
N MET A 2 9.96 23.37 -34.59
CA MET A 2 8.60 23.64 -34.11
C MET A 2 7.70 22.40 -34.09
N GLY A 3 7.67 21.56 -35.15
CA GLY A 3 6.85 20.35 -35.19
C GLY A 3 7.22 19.27 -34.15
N ARG A 4 8.45 19.28 -33.60
CA ARG A 4 8.83 18.38 -32.48
C ARG A 4 8.34 18.89 -31.12
N LEU A 5 8.14 20.20 -30.96
CA LEU A 5 7.60 20.81 -29.75
C LEU A 5 6.10 20.56 -29.62
N ASP A 6 5.37 20.54 -30.76
CA ASP A 6 3.96 20.18 -30.80
C ASP A 6 3.75 18.68 -30.53
N GLU A 7 4.63 17.80 -31.01
CA GLU A 7 4.58 16.35 -30.84
C GLU A 7 4.79 15.91 -29.36
N TYR A 8 5.53 16.72 -28.57
CA TYR A 8 5.80 16.48 -27.14
C TYR A 8 4.97 17.37 -26.20
N ASN A 9 3.96 18.10 -26.70
CA ASN A 9 3.13 19.02 -25.91
C ASN A 9 3.98 20.03 -25.07
N ALA A 10 5.16 20.37 -25.59
CA ALA A 10 6.22 21.08 -24.85
C ALA A 10 5.88 22.54 -24.52
N TRP A 11 4.84 23.10 -25.12
CA TRP A 11 4.38 24.47 -24.84
C TRP A 11 3.82 24.66 -23.43
N ASN A 12 3.22 23.59 -22.86
CA ASN A 12 2.67 23.62 -21.52
C ASN A 12 3.69 23.17 -20.46
N PHE A 13 4.75 22.47 -20.89
CA PHE A 13 5.73 21.85 -19.98
C PHE A 13 6.40 22.85 -19.03
N GLU A 14 6.76 24.04 -19.52
CA GLU A 14 7.40 25.06 -18.67
C GLU A 14 6.44 25.58 -17.60
N ASN A 15 5.17 25.75 -17.96
CA ASN A 15 4.14 26.18 -17.01
C ASN A 15 3.88 25.10 -15.96
N ASP A 16 3.76 23.84 -16.38
CA ASP A 16 3.54 22.69 -15.49
C ASP A 16 4.73 22.51 -14.54
N LEU A 17 5.95 22.62 -15.06
CA LEU A 17 7.18 22.62 -14.27
C LEU A 17 7.17 23.72 -13.20
N GLN A 18 6.88 24.97 -13.60
CA GLN A 18 6.82 26.11 -12.68
C GLN A 18 5.72 25.91 -11.62
N GLN A 19 4.59 25.34 -11.99
CA GLN A 19 3.52 25.04 -11.07
C GLN A 19 3.94 24.02 -10.02
N ILE A 20 4.51 22.86 -10.44
CA ILE A 20 4.97 21.81 -9.52
C ILE A 20 6.03 22.37 -8.57
N LEU A 21 7.03 23.06 -9.10
CA LEU A 21 8.12 23.64 -8.30
C LEU A 21 7.59 24.68 -7.31
N GLY A 22 6.69 25.55 -7.75
CA GLY A 22 6.05 26.57 -6.90
C GLY A 22 5.24 25.96 -5.76
N LYS A 23 4.42 24.94 -6.06
CA LYS A 23 3.59 24.25 -5.08
C LYS A 23 4.39 23.48 -4.05
N LEU A 24 5.54 22.93 -4.43
CA LEU A 24 6.46 22.26 -3.52
C LEU A 24 7.49 23.20 -2.84
N ASN A 25 7.31 24.53 -2.96
CA ASN A 25 8.21 25.56 -2.39
C ASN A 25 9.69 25.34 -2.77
N LEU A 26 9.94 25.08 -4.05
CA LEU A 26 11.27 24.86 -4.62
C LEU A 26 11.70 26.09 -5.42
N HIS A 27 12.20 27.12 -4.73
CA HIS A 27 12.56 28.39 -5.36
C HIS A 27 14.05 28.52 -5.68
N HIS A 28 14.91 27.70 -5.10
CA HIS A 28 16.37 27.79 -5.22
C HIS A 28 16.93 26.75 -6.21
N LEU A 29 16.52 26.84 -7.48
CA LEU A 29 16.87 25.84 -8.51
C LEU A 29 18.37 25.83 -8.86
N ASN A 30 19.11 26.88 -8.54
CA ASN A 30 20.55 26.99 -8.82
C ASN A 30 21.44 26.47 -7.68
N GLU A 31 20.84 26.05 -6.55
CA GLU A 31 21.63 25.51 -5.45
C GLU A 31 22.04 24.05 -5.71
N PRO A 32 23.29 23.68 -5.46
CA PRO A 32 23.71 22.28 -5.52
C PRO A 32 22.90 21.43 -4.54
N VAL A 33 22.44 20.25 -4.97
CA VAL A 33 21.63 19.31 -4.17
C VAL A 33 22.28 18.98 -2.81
N LYS A 34 23.61 18.98 -2.74
CA LYS A 34 24.36 18.74 -1.49
C LYS A 34 24.08 19.75 -0.38
N ASN A 35 23.68 20.97 -0.75
CA ASN A 35 23.39 22.06 0.20
C ASN A 35 21.94 22.03 0.72
N LEU A 36 21.07 21.24 0.09
CA LEU A 36 19.66 21.14 0.45
C LEU A 36 19.47 20.34 1.75
N SER A 37 18.50 20.76 2.57
CA SER A 37 18.04 20.00 3.72
C SER A 37 17.43 18.65 3.29
N GLY A 38 17.30 17.71 4.24
CA GLY A 38 16.66 16.41 3.97
C GLY A 38 15.25 16.53 3.39
N GLY A 39 14.42 17.43 3.94
CA GLY A 39 13.08 17.72 3.44
C GLY A 39 13.08 18.34 2.05
N GLN A 40 13.98 19.30 1.78
CA GLN A 40 14.11 19.88 0.44
C GLN A 40 14.54 18.84 -0.61
N ARG A 41 15.49 17.96 -0.28
CA ARG A 41 15.89 16.88 -1.19
C ARG A 41 14.73 15.93 -1.53
N LYS A 42 13.90 15.59 -0.54
CA LYS A 42 12.71 14.76 -0.77
C LYS A 42 11.69 15.46 -1.66
N ARG A 43 11.45 16.76 -1.45
CA ARG A 43 10.55 17.56 -2.31
C ARG A 43 11.07 17.67 -3.75
N VAL A 44 12.39 17.81 -3.93
CA VAL A 44 13.00 17.80 -5.27
C VAL A 44 12.81 16.44 -5.95
N ALA A 45 13.03 15.34 -5.23
CA ALA A 45 12.81 14.00 -5.77
C ALA A 45 11.34 13.75 -6.14
N LEU A 46 10.40 14.23 -5.28
CA LEU A 46 8.98 14.17 -5.58
C LEU A 46 8.64 15.00 -6.83
N ALA A 47 9.11 16.23 -6.92
CA ALA A 47 8.91 17.08 -8.10
C ALA A 47 9.40 16.38 -9.38
N GLN A 48 10.59 15.79 -9.36
CA GLN A 48 11.14 15.06 -10.49
C GLN A 48 10.22 13.89 -10.89
N ALA A 49 9.78 13.08 -9.93
CA ALA A 49 8.91 11.93 -10.20
C ALA A 49 7.55 12.36 -10.80
N LEU A 50 6.96 13.46 -10.31
CA LEU A 50 5.69 14.00 -10.83
C LEU A 50 5.84 14.54 -12.27
N ILE A 51 6.95 15.24 -12.54
CA ILE A 51 7.24 15.75 -13.89
C ILE A 51 7.45 14.60 -14.87
N GLU A 52 8.23 13.58 -14.49
CA GLU A 52 8.45 12.39 -15.32
C GLU A 52 7.15 11.64 -15.59
N ALA A 53 6.28 11.49 -14.58
CA ALA A 53 4.98 10.86 -14.73
C ALA A 53 4.08 11.61 -15.72
N GLN A 54 4.12 12.95 -15.72
CA GLN A 54 3.34 13.79 -16.62
C GLN A 54 3.83 13.69 -18.08
N ILE A 55 5.15 13.62 -18.29
CA ILE A 55 5.74 13.45 -19.64
C ILE A 55 5.31 12.12 -20.27
N HIS A 56 5.15 11.06 -19.44
CA HIS A 56 4.84 9.70 -19.88
C HIS A 56 3.37 9.32 -19.68
N GLU A 57 2.47 10.28 -19.83
CA GLU A 57 1.04 10.15 -19.60
C GLU A 57 0.45 8.80 -20.06
N GLY A 58 -0.21 8.09 -19.13
CA GLY A 58 -0.89 6.82 -19.42
C GLY A 58 0.00 5.59 -19.61
N LYS A 59 1.34 5.72 -19.52
CA LYS A 59 2.31 4.62 -19.73
C LYS A 59 3.34 4.47 -18.63
N CYS A 60 3.13 5.08 -17.46
CA CYS A 60 4.05 4.99 -16.36
C CYS A 60 3.40 4.40 -15.12
N LEU A 61 4.20 3.73 -14.32
CA LEU A 61 3.90 3.35 -12.95
C LEU A 61 4.66 4.31 -12.03
N LEU A 62 3.94 5.16 -11.31
CA LEU A 62 4.49 6.03 -10.28
C LEU A 62 4.48 5.30 -8.94
N ILE A 63 5.64 5.15 -8.33
CA ILE A 63 5.79 4.51 -7.01
C ILE A 63 6.18 5.59 -6.01
N LEU A 64 5.36 5.82 -5.00
CA LEU A 64 5.59 6.79 -3.94
C LEU A 64 5.62 6.09 -2.57
N ASP A 65 6.67 6.35 -1.82
CA ASP A 65 6.85 5.86 -0.45
C ASP A 65 6.83 7.04 0.52
N GLU A 66 5.76 7.10 1.34
CA GLU A 66 5.49 8.16 2.31
C GLU A 66 5.66 9.60 1.72
N PRO A 67 4.95 9.92 0.62
CA PRO A 67 5.16 11.20 -0.06
C PRO A 67 4.70 12.42 0.75
N THR A 68 3.77 12.27 1.69
CA THR A 68 3.26 13.34 2.56
C THR A 68 4.24 13.75 3.63
N ASN A 69 5.25 12.92 3.94
CA ASN A 69 6.28 13.25 4.90
C ASN A 69 7.07 14.51 4.45
N HIS A 70 7.16 15.50 5.33
CA HIS A 70 7.84 16.79 5.12
C HIS A 70 7.10 17.76 4.16
N LEU A 71 5.82 17.50 3.87
CA LEU A 71 4.93 18.43 3.21
C LEU A 71 4.06 19.14 4.26
N ASP A 72 3.69 20.38 3.99
CA ASP A 72 2.64 21.05 4.75
C ASP A 72 1.25 20.71 4.18
N VAL A 73 0.20 21.07 4.91
CA VAL A 73 -1.18 20.72 4.56
C VAL A 73 -1.54 21.21 3.15
N SER A 74 -1.12 22.42 2.78
CA SER A 74 -1.43 22.99 1.47
C SER A 74 -0.73 22.26 0.32
N MET A 75 0.46 21.71 0.58
CA MET A 75 1.18 20.85 -0.38
C MET A 75 0.51 19.49 -0.52
N ILE A 76 0.00 18.90 0.59
CA ILE A 76 -0.70 17.62 0.58
C ILE A 76 -1.99 17.75 -0.21
N GLU A 77 -2.85 18.73 0.08
CA GLU A 77 -4.10 18.99 -0.64
C GLU A 77 -3.85 19.18 -2.16
N TRP A 78 -2.81 19.94 -2.50
CA TRP A 78 -2.45 20.10 -3.90
C TRP A 78 -1.98 18.78 -4.54
N LEU A 79 -1.22 17.95 -3.81
CA LEU A 79 -0.72 16.67 -4.33
C LEU A 79 -1.87 15.68 -4.54
N GLU A 80 -2.88 15.67 -3.67
CA GLU A 80 -4.13 14.91 -3.83
C GLU A 80 -4.84 15.30 -5.12
N ASP A 81 -5.08 16.60 -5.32
CA ASP A 81 -5.72 17.12 -6.52
C ASP A 81 -4.92 16.76 -7.78
N PHE A 82 -3.60 16.95 -7.71
CA PHE A 82 -2.70 16.65 -8.83
C PHE A 82 -2.76 15.17 -9.24
N LEU A 83 -2.59 14.25 -8.27
CA LEU A 83 -2.57 12.81 -8.55
C LEU A 83 -3.93 12.29 -9.02
N SER A 84 -5.02 12.81 -8.46
CA SER A 84 -6.39 12.42 -8.84
C SER A 84 -6.77 12.88 -10.26
N ALA A 85 -6.17 13.98 -10.73
CA ALA A 85 -6.40 14.49 -12.09
C ALA A 85 -5.58 13.75 -13.17
N GLN A 86 -4.52 13.04 -12.79
CA GLN A 86 -3.62 12.36 -13.75
C GLN A 86 -4.13 10.97 -14.14
N LYS A 87 -3.90 10.58 -15.39
CA LYS A 87 -4.15 9.21 -15.89
C LYS A 87 -2.90 8.35 -15.74
N ILE A 88 -2.49 8.07 -14.51
CA ILE A 88 -1.30 7.27 -14.19
C ILE A 88 -1.69 6.04 -13.38
N THR A 89 -0.83 5.03 -13.40
CA THR A 89 -0.90 3.93 -12.43
C THR A 89 -0.05 4.32 -11.24
N LEU A 90 -0.67 4.40 -10.05
CA LEU A 90 -0.02 4.79 -8.80
C LEU A 90 0.12 3.58 -7.89
N LEU A 91 1.33 3.36 -7.35
CA LEU A 91 1.58 2.49 -6.21
C LEU A 91 2.05 3.35 -5.05
N LEU A 92 1.23 3.44 -4.01
CA LEU A 92 1.43 4.30 -2.86
C LEU A 92 1.68 3.46 -1.61
N VAL A 93 2.72 3.81 -0.86
CA VAL A 93 2.95 3.35 0.52
C VAL A 93 2.78 4.56 1.43
N THR A 94 1.82 4.51 2.36
CA THR A 94 1.57 5.63 3.28
C THR A 94 0.90 5.17 4.57
N HIS A 95 1.09 5.95 5.63
CA HIS A 95 0.33 5.86 6.88
C HIS A 95 -0.79 6.92 6.95
N ASP A 96 -0.85 7.83 5.99
CA ASP A 96 -1.87 8.85 5.90
C ASP A 96 -3.12 8.31 5.20
N ARG A 97 -4.13 7.97 6.04
CA ARG A 97 -5.39 7.41 5.55
C ARG A 97 -6.19 8.38 4.69
N TYR A 98 -6.14 9.68 4.99
CA TYR A 98 -6.88 10.68 4.23
C TYR A 98 -6.30 10.84 2.83
N PHE A 99 -4.98 10.91 2.75
CA PHE A 99 -4.28 10.93 1.47
C PHE A 99 -4.54 9.67 0.65
N LEU A 100 -4.54 8.48 1.30
CA LEU A 100 -4.83 7.21 0.65
C LEU A 100 -6.24 7.20 0.05
N ASP A 101 -7.26 7.61 0.82
CA ASP A 101 -8.65 7.65 0.35
C ASP A 101 -8.88 8.65 -0.78
N ALA A 102 -8.12 9.76 -0.79
CA ALA A 102 -8.24 10.77 -1.83
C ALA A 102 -7.69 10.31 -3.18
N VAL A 103 -6.62 9.48 -3.20
CA VAL A 103 -5.88 9.18 -4.43
C VAL A 103 -5.92 7.71 -4.87
N CYS A 104 -6.30 6.76 -3.99
CA CYS A 104 -6.31 5.34 -4.26
C CYS A 104 -7.73 4.77 -4.35
N ASN A 105 -7.91 3.72 -5.16
CA ASN A 105 -9.16 2.99 -5.30
C ASN A 105 -9.05 1.52 -4.88
N GLU A 106 -7.84 1.05 -4.59
CA GLU A 106 -7.53 -0.30 -4.12
C GLU A 106 -6.48 -0.23 -3.02
N ILE A 107 -6.64 -1.07 -2.00
CA ILE A 107 -5.69 -1.21 -0.90
C ILE A 107 -5.10 -2.62 -0.94
N ILE A 108 -3.78 -2.71 -0.86
CA ILE A 108 -3.05 -3.97 -0.78
C ILE A 108 -2.45 -4.08 0.62
N GLU A 109 -2.86 -5.10 1.37
CA GLU A 109 -2.30 -5.41 2.68
C GLU A 109 -1.36 -6.61 2.58
N ILE A 110 -0.18 -6.48 3.17
CA ILE A 110 0.77 -7.59 3.36
C ILE A 110 0.72 -7.98 4.83
N ASP A 111 0.21 -9.18 5.13
CA ASP A 111 0.04 -9.70 6.48
C ASP A 111 0.44 -11.18 6.52
N GLU A 112 1.27 -11.58 7.48
CA GLU A 112 1.79 -12.97 7.65
C GLU A 112 2.30 -13.59 6.33
N SER A 113 3.05 -12.83 5.52
CA SER A 113 3.57 -13.25 4.20
C SER A 113 2.48 -13.58 3.16
N LYS A 114 1.26 -13.12 3.38
CA LYS A 114 0.15 -13.20 2.44
C LYS A 114 -0.22 -11.80 1.96
N VAL A 115 -0.74 -11.73 0.74
CA VAL A 115 -1.21 -10.48 0.14
C VAL A 115 -2.74 -10.52 0.09
N PHE A 116 -3.36 -9.45 0.56
CA PHE A 116 -4.81 -9.28 0.51
C PHE A 116 -5.12 -7.99 -0.24
N GLU A 117 -6.09 -8.06 -1.15
CA GLU A 117 -6.51 -6.94 -1.99
C GLU A 117 -7.94 -6.53 -1.59
N TYR A 118 -8.13 -5.23 -1.40
CA TYR A 118 -9.42 -4.64 -1.05
C TYR A 118 -9.74 -3.52 -2.04
N ARG A 119 -10.91 -3.60 -2.66
CA ARG A 119 -11.40 -2.58 -3.59
C ARG A 119 -12.42 -1.72 -2.88
N GLY A 120 -12.05 -0.50 -2.59
CA GLY A 120 -12.85 0.45 -1.83
C GLY A 120 -11.99 1.41 -1.03
N ASP A 121 -12.62 2.17 -0.14
CA ASP A 121 -12.00 3.11 0.77
C ASP A 121 -11.36 2.43 2.00
N TYR A 122 -10.72 3.23 2.83
CA TYR A 122 -10.04 2.75 4.04
C TYR A 122 -11.02 2.17 5.07
N ASP A 123 -12.23 2.69 5.15
CA ASP A 123 -13.26 2.19 6.08
C ASP A 123 -13.71 0.78 5.66
N TYR A 124 -13.94 0.56 4.36
CA TYR A 124 -14.22 -0.78 3.81
C TYR A 124 -13.08 -1.76 4.09
N PHE A 125 -11.83 -1.34 3.89
CA PHE A 125 -10.67 -2.14 4.23
C PHE A 125 -10.67 -2.57 5.69
N LEU A 126 -10.92 -1.65 6.64
CA LEU A 126 -10.96 -1.95 8.07
C LEU A 126 -12.06 -2.94 8.43
N GLU A 127 -13.25 -2.80 7.85
CA GLU A 127 -14.36 -3.73 8.03
C GLU A 127 -13.99 -5.13 7.56
N GLN A 128 -13.49 -5.28 6.34
CA GLN A 128 -13.10 -6.57 5.78
C GLN A 128 -11.94 -7.22 6.54
N LYS A 129 -10.98 -6.42 6.99
CA LYS A 129 -9.88 -6.89 7.84
C LYS A 129 -10.40 -7.43 9.17
N SER A 130 -11.32 -6.72 9.82
CA SER A 130 -11.94 -7.17 11.08
C SER A 130 -12.68 -8.50 10.90
N LEU A 131 -13.51 -8.62 9.87
CA LEU A 131 -14.23 -9.86 9.54
C LEU A 131 -13.27 -11.02 9.29
N ARG A 132 -12.19 -10.79 8.54
CA ARG A 132 -11.15 -11.81 8.29
C ARG A 132 -10.51 -12.28 9.59
N GLN A 133 -10.14 -11.34 10.48
CA GLN A 133 -9.52 -11.66 11.75
C GLN A 133 -10.45 -12.45 12.67
N GLU A 134 -11.73 -12.11 12.72
CA GLU A 134 -12.75 -12.86 13.47
C GLU A 134 -12.92 -14.29 12.94
N MET A 135 -12.96 -14.47 11.62
CA MET A 135 -13.03 -15.80 11.01
C MET A 135 -11.80 -16.65 11.37
N GLN A 136 -10.59 -16.09 11.24
CA GLN A 136 -9.34 -16.77 11.60
C GLN A 136 -9.30 -17.14 13.09
N ALA A 137 -9.72 -16.23 13.97
CA ALA A 137 -9.79 -16.51 15.41
C ALA A 137 -10.79 -17.64 15.73
N SER A 138 -11.94 -17.67 15.03
CA SER A 138 -12.94 -18.73 15.17
C SER A 138 -12.42 -20.09 14.71
N GLU A 139 -11.72 -20.13 13.58
CA GLU A 139 -11.07 -21.35 13.06
C GLU A 139 -10.02 -21.86 14.01
N LEU A 140 -9.10 -21.02 14.46
CA LEU A 140 -8.10 -21.36 15.48
C LEU A 140 -8.73 -21.91 16.75
N GLN A 141 -9.84 -21.36 17.19
CA GLN A 141 -10.54 -21.86 18.38
C GLN A 141 -11.18 -23.23 18.14
N LYS A 142 -11.72 -23.50 16.94
CA LYS A 142 -12.23 -24.82 16.56
C LYS A 142 -11.10 -25.85 16.55
N ASP A 143 -9.97 -25.53 15.94
CA ASP A 143 -8.80 -26.41 15.87
C ASP A 143 -8.25 -26.74 17.26
N LYS A 144 -8.11 -25.71 18.12
CA LYS A 144 -7.73 -25.90 19.53
C LYS A 144 -8.70 -26.83 20.28
N ASN A 145 -9.99 -26.70 20.02
CA ASN A 145 -11.00 -27.56 20.64
C ASN A 145 -10.93 -29.02 20.13
N ILE A 146 -10.70 -29.19 18.82
CA ILE A 146 -10.49 -30.51 18.21
C ILE A 146 -9.23 -31.15 18.81
N PHE A 147 -8.11 -30.41 18.76
CA PHE A 147 -6.85 -30.89 19.33
C PHE A 147 -6.99 -31.31 20.80
N ARG A 148 -7.66 -30.48 21.62
CA ARG A 148 -7.90 -30.82 23.04
C ARG A 148 -8.70 -32.11 23.21
N LYS A 149 -9.76 -32.30 22.41
CA LYS A 149 -10.58 -33.53 22.44
C LYS A 149 -9.78 -34.76 22.02
N GLU A 150 -8.97 -34.64 20.99
CA GLU A 150 -8.11 -35.72 20.52
C GLU A 150 -7.01 -36.04 21.52
N LEU A 151 -6.42 -35.04 22.16
CA LEU A 151 -5.42 -35.20 23.23
C LEU A 151 -6.01 -35.92 24.44
N GLU A 152 -7.23 -35.54 24.87
CA GLU A 152 -7.93 -36.25 25.94
C GLU A 152 -8.22 -37.71 25.59
N TRP A 153 -8.64 -37.98 24.33
CA TRP A 153 -8.84 -39.33 23.86
C TRP A 153 -7.54 -40.14 23.85
N MET A 154 -6.45 -39.57 23.44
CA MET A 154 -5.12 -40.20 23.46
C MET A 154 -4.65 -40.52 24.89
N ARG A 155 -4.93 -39.66 25.86
CA ARG A 155 -4.57 -39.89 27.29
C ARG A 155 -5.40 -40.93 27.98
N LYS A 156 -6.66 -41.15 27.55
CA LYS A 156 -7.52 -42.21 28.13
C LYS A 156 -6.99 -43.60 27.73
N GLN A 157 -6.77 -44.46 28.74
CA GLN A 157 -6.40 -45.85 28.48
C GLN A 157 -7.54 -46.60 27.78
N PRO A 158 -7.27 -47.50 26.81
CA PRO A 158 -8.31 -48.32 26.19
C PRO A 158 -8.94 -49.21 27.24
N LYS A 159 -10.29 -49.30 27.25
CA LYS A 159 -11.00 -50.28 28.05
C LYS A 159 -10.59 -51.66 27.59
N ALA A 160 -10.44 -52.62 28.50
CA ALA A 160 -9.73 -53.92 28.45
C ALA A 160 -10.01 -54.89 27.28
N ARG A 161 -10.64 -54.49 26.18
CA ARG A 161 -10.85 -55.32 24.97
C ARG A 161 -10.85 -54.56 23.64
N THR A 162 -10.44 -53.28 23.62
CA THR A 162 -10.40 -52.48 22.36
C THR A 162 -9.04 -51.81 22.20
N THR A 163 -8.35 -52.10 21.09
CA THR A 163 -7.17 -51.37 20.63
C THR A 163 -7.59 -49.99 20.09
N LYS A 164 -6.83 -48.94 20.42
CA LYS A 164 -7.03 -47.62 19.81
C LYS A 164 -6.85 -47.73 18.30
N SER A 165 -7.76 -47.18 17.52
CA SER A 165 -7.67 -47.16 16.08
C SER A 165 -6.36 -46.52 15.62
N LYS A 166 -5.54 -47.26 14.87
CA LYS A 166 -4.25 -46.81 14.36
C LYS A 166 -4.41 -45.64 13.43
N SER A 167 -5.42 -45.65 12.58
CA SER A 167 -5.73 -44.55 11.64
C SER A 167 -6.02 -43.21 12.35
N ARG A 168 -6.64 -43.23 13.54
CA ARG A 168 -6.91 -42.03 14.33
C ARG A 168 -5.67 -41.56 15.09
N GLN A 169 -4.74 -42.45 15.42
CA GLN A 169 -3.44 -42.09 15.98
C GLN A 169 -2.56 -41.43 14.94
N ASP A 170 -2.56 -41.98 13.71
CA ASP A 170 -1.78 -41.42 12.59
C ASP A 170 -2.33 -40.06 12.18
N ALA A 171 -3.66 -39.85 12.19
CA ALA A 171 -4.27 -38.54 11.92
C ALA A 171 -3.92 -37.48 12.97
N PHE A 172 -3.78 -37.85 14.25
CA PHE A 172 -3.36 -36.95 15.32
C PHE A 172 -1.92 -36.43 15.15
N THR A 173 -1.05 -37.21 14.52
CA THR A 173 0.36 -36.84 14.27
C THR A 173 0.50 -35.87 13.09
N GLN A 174 -0.58 -35.67 12.30
CA GLN A 174 -0.61 -34.76 11.14
C GLN A 174 -1.27 -33.39 11.46
N VAL A 175 -1.85 -33.24 12.64
CA VAL A 175 -2.42 -31.99 13.17
C VAL A 175 -1.42 -31.30 14.09
#